data_dd8eb2e16249036f3f11a8cb784582d2
#
_entry.id   dd8eb2e16249036f3f11a8cb784582d2
#
_cell.length_a   1.000
_cell.length_b   1.000
_cell.length_c   1.000
_cell.angle_alpha   90.00
_cell.angle_beta   90.00
_cell.angle_gamma   90.00
#
_symmetry.space_group_name_H-M   'P 1'
#
loop_
_entity.id
_entity.type
_entity.pdbx_description
1 polymer ?
#
loop_
_entity_poly.entity_id
_entity_poly.type
_entity_poly.pdbx_seq_one_letter_code
_entity_poly.pdbx_strand_id
1 'polypeptide(L)'
;MKHFLLILGSLCAASGAIAQTPNPFMSELKQFYTVRKADLLKAADRMPAEDYNFKPTPDVRTFGQLIAHIADAQMSFCSGAKGKPIRLNAAAKTTKADLLASLKASFDECDGVFDATTDVIATQMIKTGNSEHSKFWALLYATLHDNEEYGYLAVYLRLKELIPPSTNSR
;
A
#
# COMPACT_ATOMS: atom_id res chain seq x y z
N MET A 1 76.34 10.68 -21.06
CA MET A 1 75.35 9.81 -20.37
C MET A 1 74.19 10.70 -19.98
N LYS A 2 73.06 10.59 -20.69
CA LYS A 2 71.84 11.41 -20.46
C LYS A 2 70.84 10.55 -19.76
N HIS A 3 70.51 10.89 -18.50
CA HIS A 3 69.46 10.22 -17.73
C HIS A 3 68.08 10.79 -18.15
N PHE A 4 67.23 9.93 -18.70
CA PHE A 4 65.86 10.24 -19.05
C PHE A 4 64.98 9.85 -17.85
N LEU A 5 64.39 10.84 -17.16
CA LEU A 5 63.50 10.63 -16.06
C LEU A 5 62.10 10.45 -16.62
N LEU A 6 61.51 9.24 -16.52
CA LEU A 6 60.14 8.94 -16.84
C LEU A 6 59.25 9.29 -15.63
N ILE A 7 58.44 10.34 -15.75
CA ILE A 7 57.41 10.68 -14.75
C ILE A 7 56.17 9.89 -15.14
N LEU A 8 55.83 8.86 -14.34
CA LEU A 8 54.56 8.15 -14.42
C LEU A 8 53.48 9.01 -13.74
N GLY A 9 52.63 9.65 -14.55
CA GLY A 9 51.46 10.35 -14.06
C GLY A 9 50.37 9.35 -13.66
N SER A 10 50.07 9.23 -12.34
CA SER A 10 49.00 8.42 -11.81
C SER A 10 47.66 9.15 -12.03
N LEU A 11 46.86 8.66 -12.97
CA LEU A 11 45.50 9.17 -13.23
C LEU A 11 44.55 8.59 -12.17
N CYS A 12 44.26 9.35 -11.09
CA CYS A 12 43.22 9.03 -10.12
C CYS A 12 41.87 9.23 -10.81
N ALA A 13 41.23 8.14 -11.24
CA ALA A 13 39.82 8.14 -11.62
C ALA A 13 38.99 8.32 -10.35
N ALA A 14 38.51 9.54 -10.11
CA ALA A 14 37.51 9.80 -9.08
C ALA A 14 36.18 9.16 -9.52
N SER A 15 35.89 7.97 -9.02
CA SER A 15 34.57 7.36 -9.11
C SER A 15 33.60 8.20 -8.29
N GLY A 16 32.88 9.12 -8.96
CA GLY A 16 31.80 9.87 -8.33
C GLY A 16 30.71 8.90 -7.88
N ALA A 17 30.64 8.61 -6.59
CA ALA A 17 29.47 7.96 -6.00
C ALA A 17 28.28 8.88 -6.25
N ILE A 18 27.36 8.47 -7.13
CA ILE A 18 26.06 9.13 -7.28
C ILE A 18 25.33 8.90 -5.96
N ALA A 19 25.31 9.90 -5.08
CA ALA A 19 24.50 9.88 -3.88
C ALA A 19 23.03 9.72 -4.32
N GLN A 20 22.39 8.62 -3.94
CA GLN A 20 20.95 8.45 -4.15
C GLN A 20 20.23 9.60 -3.46
N THR A 21 19.36 10.28 -4.20
CA THR A 21 18.52 11.32 -3.62
C THR A 21 17.67 10.69 -2.50
N PRO A 22 17.74 11.22 -1.27
CA PRO A 22 16.92 10.67 -0.18
C PRO A 22 15.43 10.72 -0.57
N ASN A 23 14.67 9.67 -0.23
CA ASN A 23 13.22 9.60 -0.42
C ASN A 23 12.50 9.52 0.94
N PRO A 24 12.69 10.47 1.87
CA PRO A 24 12.18 10.35 3.23
C PRO A 24 10.67 10.27 3.29
N PHE A 25 9.94 11.09 2.50
CA PHE A 25 8.48 11.12 2.56
C PHE A 25 7.84 9.83 2.05
N MET A 26 8.30 9.33 0.91
CA MET A 26 7.78 8.08 0.38
C MET A 26 8.21 6.86 1.19
N SER A 27 9.41 6.88 1.77
CA SER A 27 9.87 5.83 2.69
C SER A 27 9.01 5.74 3.93
N GLU A 28 8.72 6.86 4.57
CA GLU A 28 7.89 6.92 5.78
C GLU A 28 6.44 6.52 5.46
N LEU A 29 5.87 7.06 4.39
CA LEU A 29 4.51 6.69 3.96
C LEU A 29 4.42 5.19 3.66
N LYS A 30 5.42 4.60 3.00
CA LYS A 30 5.48 3.16 2.71
C LYS A 30 5.57 2.33 4.00
N GLN A 31 6.23 2.80 5.05
CA GLN A 31 6.24 2.11 6.34
C GLN A 31 4.83 2.04 6.94
N PHE A 32 4.08 3.15 6.97
CA PHE A 32 2.68 3.16 7.44
C PHE A 32 1.80 2.23 6.61
N TYR A 33 1.89 2.32 5.28
CA TYR A 33 1.19 1.43 4.36
C TYR A 33 1.50 -0.05 4.65
N THR A 34 2.78 -0.41 4.80
CA THR A 34 3.20 -1.80 5.03
C THR A 34 2.61 -2.38 6.32
N VAL A 35 2.57 -1.58 7.39
CA VAL A 35 1.95 -1.98 8.66
C VAL A 35 0.45 -2.21 8.48
N ARG A 36 -0.25 -1.28 7.82
CA ARG A 36 -1.71 -1.41 7.59
C ARG A 36 -2.04 -2.58 6.68
N LYS A 37 -1.30 -2.77 5.58
CA LYS A 37 -1.41 -3.95 4.72
C LYS A 37 -1.33 -5.25 5.54
N ALA A 38 -0.31 -5.38 6.38
CA ALA A 38 -0.12 -6.57 7.19
C ALA A 38 -1.29 -6.80 8.16
N ASP A 39 -1.78 -5.73 8.80
CA ASP A 39 -2.90 -5.81 9.72
C ASP A 39 -4.21 -6.16 9.01
N LEU A 40 -4.48 -5.58 7.84
CA LEU A 40 -5.69 -5.85 7.05
C LEU A 40 -5.71 -7.30 6.55
N LEU A 41 -4.60 -7.79 6.01
CA LEU A 41 -4.49 -9.18 5.54
C LEU A 41 -4.68 -10.17 6.70
N LYS A 42 -4.06 -9.91 7.86
CA LYS A 42 -4.22 -10.74 9.06
C LYS A 42 -5.63 -10.67 9.64
N ALA A 43 -6.28 -9.50 9.63
CA ALA A 43 -7.65 -9.32 10.09
C ALA A 43 -8.62 -10.13 9.22
N ALA A 44 -8.48 -10.02 7.90
CA ALA A 44 -9.29 -10.77 6.95
C ALA A 44 -9.09 -12.29 7.09
N ASP A 45 -7.85 -12.75 7.29
CA ASP A 45 -7.56 -14.18 7.49
C ASP A 45 -8.11 -14.70 8.83
N ARG A 46 -8.03 -13.88 9.89
CA ARG A 46 -8.45 -14.27 11.26
C ARG A 46 -9.94 -14.48 11.42
N MET A 47 -10.78 -13.72 10.72
CA MET A 47 -12.22 -13.87 10.78
C MET A 47 -12.64 -15.22 10.18
N PRO A 48 -13.38 -16.10 10.90
CA PRO A 48 -13.91 -17.35 10.35
C PRO A 48 -14.82 -17.10 9.13
N ALA A 49 -14.89 -18.07 8.21
CA ALA A 49 -15.64 -17.91 6.97
C ALA A 49 -17.15 -17.72 7.23
N GLU A 50 -17.68 -18.41 8.22
CA GLU A 50 -19.08 -18.31 8.68
C GLU A 50 -19.44 -16.91 9.20
N ASP A 51 -18.45 -16.15 9.67
CA ASP A 51 -18.64 -14.80 10.22
C ASP A 51 -18.42 -13.69 9.19
N TYR A 52 -18.15 -14.01 7.94
CA TYR A 52 -18.01 -12.99 6.89
C TYR A 52 -19.32 -12.24 6.60
N ASN A 53 -20.47 -12.82 6.95
CA ASN A 53 -21.77 -12.16 6.85
C ASN A 53 -22.16 -11.38 8.12
N PHE A 54 -21.33 -11.42 9.18
CA PHE A 54 -21.56 -10.68 10.40
C PHE A 54 -21.51 -9.17 10.18
N LYS A 55 -22.44 -8.44 10.77
CA LYS A 55 -22.46 -6.98 10.89
C LYS A 55 -23.01 -6.56 12.25
N PRO A 56 -22.46 -5.53 12.91
CA PRO A 56 -22.90 -5.08 14.23
C PRO A 56 -24.32 -4.52 14.24
N THR A 57 -24.70 -3.79 13.20
CA THR A 57 -26.03 -3.16 13.04
C THR A 57 -26.53 -3.34 11.60
N PRO A 58 -27.85 -3.19 11.34
CA PRO A 58 -28.40 -3.29 9.98
C PRO A 58 -27.79 -2.32 8.97
N ASP A 59 -27.37 -1.14 9.42
CA ASP A 59 -27.00 -0.01 8.55
C ASP A 59 -25.52 -0.04 8.10
N VAL A 60 -24.71 -0.97 8.63
CA VAL A 60 -23.30 -1.09 8.26
C VAL A 60 -23.05 -2.27 7.32
N ARG A 61 -21.89 -2.25 6.64
CA ARG A 61 -21.43 -3.36 5.81
C ARG A 61 -21.23 -4.62 6.64
N THR A 62 -21.40 -5.80 6.05
CA THR A 62 -20.89 -7.04 6.64
C THR A 62 -19.37 -7.04 6.62
N PHE A 63 -18.73 -7.91 7.41
CA PHE A 63 -17.27 -8.06 7.42
C PHE A 63 -16.73 -8.33 6.00
N GLY A 64 -17.34 -9.28 5.27
CA GLY A 64 -16.95 -9.58 3.88
C GLY A 64 -17.15 -8.39 2.93
N GLN A 65 -18.21 -7.60 3.11
CA GLN A 65 -18.42 -6.39 2.32
C GLN A 65 -17.38 -5.30 2.62
N LEU A 66 -16.87 -5.21 3.86
CA LEU A 66 -15.74 -4.34 4.20
C LEU A 66 -14.46 -4.81 3.48
N ILE A 67 -14.15 -6.10 3.51
CA ILE A 67 -12.99 -6.66 2.79
C ILE A 67 -13.08 -6.38 1.29
N ALA A 68 -14.26 -6.56 0.69
CA ALA A 68 -14.49 -6.22 -0.72
C ALA A 68 -14.27 -4.74 -1.00
N HIS A 69 -14.80 -3.86 -0.15
CA HIS A 69 -14.65 -2.41 -0.27
C HIS A 69 -13.19 -1.97 -0.20
N ILE A 70 -12.43 -2.51 0.76
CA ILE A 70 -11.00 -2.23 0.88
C ILE A 70 -10.25 -2.66 -0.38
N ALA A 71 -10.52 -3.88 -0.87
CA ALA A 71 -9.86 -4.41 -2.07
C ALA A 71 -10.14 -3.55 -3.32
N ASP A 72 -11.40 -3.17 -3.54
CA ASP A 72 -11.80 -2.35 -4.69
C ASP A 72 -11.23 -0.92 -4.60
N ALA A 73 -11.27 -0.31 -3.41
CA ALA A 73 -10.73 1.03 -3.17
C ALA A 73 -9.21 1.05 -3.34
N GLN A 74 -8.51 0.11 -2.73
CA GLN A 74 -7.05 -0.01 -2.81
C GLN A 74 -6.58 -0.20 -4.25
N MET A 75 -7.21 -1.11 -5.00
CA MET A 75 -6.93 -1.30 -6.42
C MET A 75 -7.13 -0.01 -7.20
N SER A 76 -8.24 0.70 -6.96
CA SER A 76 -8.57 1.94 -7.65
C SER A 76 -7.55 3.05 -7.38
N PHE A 77 -7.15 3.26 -6.12
CA PHE A 77 -6.19 4.30 -5.75
C PHE A 77 -4.81 4.03 -6.36
N CYS A 78 -4.29 2.82 -6.22
CA CYS A 78 -2.95 2.49 -6.67
C CYS A 78 -2.84 2.41 -8.20
N SER A 79 -3.79 1.75 -8.87
CA SER A 79 -3.80 1.72 -10.33
C SER A 79 -4.08 3.10 -10.94
N GLY A 80 -4.91 3.92 -10.26
CA GLY A 80 -5.13 5.32 -10.61
C GLY A 80 -3.86 6.16 -10.52
N ALA A 81 -3.02 5.94 -9.48
CA ALA A 81 -1.73 6.61 -9.34
C ALA A 81 -0.75 6.28 -10.47
N LYS A 82 -0.91 5.12 -11.14
CA LYS A 82 -0.15 4.75 -12.36
C LYS A 82 -0.74 5.35 -13.64
N GLY A 83 -1.91 6.01 -13.57
CA GLY A 83 -2.65 6.48 -14.73
C GLY A 83 -3.30 5.35 -15.56
N LYS A 84 -3.46 4.14 -14.99
CA LYS A 84 -4.06 2.96 -15.62
C LYS A 84 -5.10 2.34 -14.67
N PRO A 85 -6.27 2.98 -14.49
CA PRO A 85 -7.28 2.53 -13.53
C PRO A 85 -7.74 1.09 -13.81
N ILE A 86 -7.71 0.24 -12.79
CA ILE A 86 -8.18 -1.14 -12.80
C ILE A 86 -9.42 -1.25 -11.90
N ARG A 87 -10.43 -1.97 -12.37
CA ARG A 87 -11.60 -2.35 -11.57
C ARG A 87 -11.48 -3.82 -11.17
N LEU A 88 -11.36 -4.09 -9.89
CA LEU A 88 -11.22 -5.45 -9.37
C LEU A 88 -12.57 -6.15 -9.22
N ASN A 89 -13.64 -5.38 -8.95
CA ASN A 89 -15.00 -5.88 -8.74
C ASN A 89 -15.09 -6.92 -7.59
N ALA A 90 -14.38 -6.69 -6.51
CA ALA A 90 -14.40 -7.53 -5.32
C ALA A 90 -15.80 -7.58 -4.67
N ALA A 91 -16.59 -6.51 -4.82
CA ALA A 91 -17.98 -6.44 -4.33
C ALA A 91 -18.89 -7.54 -4.90
N ALA A 92 -18.55 -8.15 -6.04
CA ALA A 92 -19.29 -9.28 -6.62
C ALA A 92 -18.89 -10.65 -6.01
N LYS A 93 -17.88 -10.69 -5.13
CA LYS A 93 -17.41 -11.92 -4.47
C LYS A 93 -18.13 -12.14 -3.14
N THR A 94 -18.35 -13.41 -2.80
CA THR A 94 -19.10 -13.79 -1.60
C THR A 94 -18.34 -14.74 -0.69
N THR A 95 -17.31 -15.42 -1.18
CA THR A 95 -16.55 -16.36 -0.36
C THR A 95 -15.35 -15.69 0.29
N LYS A 96 -14.99 -16.13 1.50
CA LYS A 96 -13.75 -15.70 2.18
C LYS A 96 -12.53 -15.85 1.28
N ALA A 97 -12.41 -16.97 0.57
CA ALA A 97 -11.26 -17.26 -0.29
C ALA A 97 -11.12 -16.23 -1.43
N ASP A 98 -12.23 -15.94 -2.13
CA ASP A 98 -12.23 -14.99 -3.23
C ASP A 98 -11.98 -13.55 -2.76
N LEU A 99 -12.54 -13.18 -1.60
CA LEU A 99 -12.32 -11.86 -1.00
C LEU A 99 -10.88 -11.67 -0.54
N LEU A 100 -10.28 -12.69 0.09
CA LEU A 100 -8.85 -12.68 0.44
C LEU A 100 -7.96 -12.59 -0.80
N ALA A 101 -8.27 -13.33 -1.86
CA ALA A 101 -7.54 -13.27 -3.12
C ALA A 101 -7.62 -11.87 -3.74
N SER A 102 -8.81 -11.26 -3.72
CA SER A 102 -9.01 -9.88 -4.21
C SER A 102 -8.22 -8.86 -3.38
N LEU A 103 -8.25 -8.99 -2.05
CA LEU A 103 -7.50 -8.10 -1.16
C LEU A 103 -5.98 -8.22 -1.40
N LYS A 104 -5.46 -9.45 -1.55
CA LYS A 104 -4.05 -9.66 -1.88
C LYS A 104 -3.67 -9.04 -3.22
N ALA A 105 -4.47 -9.25 -4.27
CA ALA A 105 -4.21 -8.69 -5.59
C ALA A 105 -4.19 -7.15 -5.57
N SER A 106 -5.05 -6.51 -4.78
CA SER A 106 -5.04 -5.05 -4.63
C SER A 106 -3.78 -4.54 -3.94
N PHE A 107 -3.29 -5.24 -2.93
CA PHE A 107 -2.03 -4.90 -2.27
C PHE A 107 -0.80 -5.16 -3.14
N ASP A 108 -0.80 -6.23 -3.95
CA ASP A 108 0.28 -6.52 -4.89
C ASP A 108 0.41 -5.40 -5.94
N GLU A 109 -0.72 -4.85 -6.43
CA GLU A 109 -0.72 -3.67 -7.29
C GLU A 109 -0.12 -2.46 -6.60
N CYS A 110 -0.52 -2.20 -5.35
CA CYS A 110 -0.01 -1.09 -4.56
C CYS A 110 1.47 -1.20 -4.23
N ASP A 111 1.96 -2.39 -3.89
CA ASP A 111 3.38 -2.63 -3.62
C ASP A 111 4.24 -2.13 -4.80
N GLY A 112 3.87 -2.52 -6.03
CA GLY A 112 4.57 -2.07 -7.24
C GLY A 112 4.53 -0.55 -7.45
N VAL A 113 3.45 0.12 -7.03
CA VAL A 113 3.35 1.58 -7.12
C VAL A 113 4.24 2.26 -6.08
N PHE A 114 4.19 1.80 -4.82
CA PHE A 114 5.04 2.34 -3.76
C PHE A 114 6.52 2.14 -4.07
N ASP A 115 6.90 0.96 -4.61
CA ASP A 115 8.29 0.65 -4.97
C ASP A 115 8.83 1.52 -6.09
N ALA A 116 7.98 1.89 -7.05
CA ALA A 116 8.34 2.71 -8.20
C ALA A 116 8.27 4.22 -7.92
N THR A 117 7.72 4.67 -6.76
CA THR A 117 7.46 6.09 -6.51
C THR A 117 8.51 6.68 -5.57
N THR A 118 9.40 7.53 -6.11
CA THR A 118 10.31 8.37 -5.33
C THR A 118 9.62 9.67 -4.90
N ASP A 119 10.22 10.44 -3.97
CA ASP A 119 9.69 11.75 -3.57
C ASP A 119 9.50 12.69 -4.77
N VAL A 120 10.41 12.63 -5.74
CA VAL A 120 10.31 13.41 -7.00
C VAL A 120 9.13 12.92 -7.85
N ILE A 121 8.96 11.61 -8.03
CA ILE A 121 7.85 11.04 -8.80
C ILE A 121 6.51 11.32 -8.11
N ALA A 122 6.50 11.35 -6.79
CA ALA A 122 5.32 11.61 -5.98
C ALA A 122 4.69 13.01 -6.23
N THR A 123 5.50 13.99 -6.69
CA THR A 123 4.99 15.34 -7.04
C THR A 123 4.25 15.40 -8.37
N GLN A 124 4.36 14.35 -9.22
CA GLN A 124 3.68 14.34 -10.51
C GLN A 124 2.16 14.38 -10.35
N MET A 125 1.51 15.25 -11.12
CA MET A 125 0.06 15.39 -11.10
C MET A 125 -0.60 14.27 -11.91
N ILE A 126 -1.71 13.75 -11.39
CA ILE A 126 -2.55 12.73 -12.02
C ILE A 126 -4.00 13.18 -11.98
N LYS A 127 -4.78 12.78 -12.97
CA LYS A 127 -6.21 13.02 -13.00
C LYS A 127 -6.93 11.93 -12.20
N THR A 128 -7.71 12.35 -11.19
CA THR A 128 -8.54 11.47 -10.37
C THR A 128 -9.99 11.93 -10.47
N GLY A 129 -10.79 11.26 -11.30
CA GLY A 129 -12.14 11.71 -11.62
C GLY A 129 -12.12 13.07 -12.33
N ASN A 130 -12.76 14.08 -11.74
CA ASN A 130 -12.81 15.45 -12.26
C ASN A 130 -11.75 16.39 -11.63
N SER A 131 -10.90 15.88 -10.77
CA SER A 131 -9.87 16.64 -10.05
C SER A 131 -8.47 16.20 -10.45
N GLU A 132 -7.48 17.07 -10.23
CA GLU A 132 -6.07 16.75 -10.35
C GLU A 132 -5.43 16.71 -8.97
N HIS A 133 -4.66 15.67 -8.70
CA HIS A 133 -3.94 15.48 -7.45
C HIS A 133 -2.52 14.99 -7.73
N SER A 134 -1.61 15.18 -6.79
CA SER A 134 -0.29 14.55 -6.87
C SER A 134 -0.40 13.03 -6.67
N LYS A 135 0.56 12.28 -7.17
CA LYS A 135 0.68 10.84 -6.84
C LYS A 135 0.84 10.61 -5.33
N PHE A 136 1.53 11.54 -4.64
CA PHE A 136 1.63 11.51 -3.19
C PHE A 136 0.26 11.53 -2.52
N TRP A 137 -0.62 12.45 -2.96
CA TRP A 137 -1.98 12.51 -2.42
C TRP A 137 -2.73 11.20 -2.58
N ALA A 138 -2.65 10.57 -3.76
CA ALA A 138 -3.35 9.31 -4.01
C ALA A 138 -2.85 8.17 -3.10
N LEU A 139 -1.53 8.06 -2.90
CA LEU A 139 -0.92 7.04 -2.05
C LEU A 139 -1.14 7.32 -0.55
N LEU A 140 -1.10 8.59 -0.16
CA LEU A 140 -1.46 9.01 1.20
C LEU A 140 -2.93 8.69 1.49
N TYR A 141 -3.83 9.03 0.55
CA TYR A 141 -5.26 8.76 0.72
C TYR A 141 -5.55 7.26 0.81
N ALA A 142 -4.90 6.44 -0.01
CA ALA A 142 -4.98 4.97 0.10
C ALA A 142 -4.57 4.49 1.50
N THR A 143 -3.45 5.01 2.02
CA THR A 143 -2.94 4.62 3.35
C THR A 143 -3.86 5.08 4.49
N LEU A 144 -4.44 6.28 4.39
CA LEU A 144 -5.41 6.79 5.36
C LEU A 144 -6.72 5.98 5.34
N HIS A 145 -7.22 5.65 4.16
CA HIS A 145 -8.37 4.79 3.99
C HIS A 145 -8.13 3.40 4.60
N ASP A 146 -6.99 2.79 4.33
CA ASP A 146 -6.61 1.51 4.95
C ASP A 146 -6.59 1.59 6.48
N ASN A 147 -6.12 2.71 7.04
CA ASN A 147 -6.08 2.91 8.48
C ASN A 147 -7.48 3.04 9.09
N GLU A 148 -8.37 3.76 8.41
CA GLU A 148 -9.78 3.91 8.81
C GLU A 148 -10.50 2.56 8.78
N GLU A 149 -10.41 1.84 7.67
CA GLU A 149 -11.08 0.55 7.47
C GLU A 149 -10.55 -0.53 8.42
N TYR A 150 -9.25 -0.51 8.72
CA TYR A 150 -8.69 -1.38 9.75
C TYR A 150 -9.29 -1.11 11.12
N GLY A 151 -9.54 0.16 11.45
CA GLY A 151 -10.24 0.52 12.69
C GLY A 151 -11.62 -0.14 12.79
N TYR A 152 -12.39 -0.12 11.70
CA TYR A 152 -13.69 -0.82 11.66
C TYR A 152 -13.51 -2.33 11.81
N LEU A 153 -12.63 -2.96 11.03
CA LEU A 153 -12.40 -4.41 11.13
C LEU A 153 -11.97 -4.85 12.54
N ALA A 154 -11.16 -4.03 13.22
CA ALA A 154 -10.74 -4.31 14.60
C ALA A 154 -11.92 -4.35 15.58
N VAL A 155 -12.94 -3.51 15.38
CA VAL A 155 -14.19 -3.58 16.17
C VAL A 155 -14.95 -4.85 15.87
N TYR A 156 -15.13 -5.23 14.58
CA TYR A 156 -15.83 -6.46 14.19
C TYR A 156 -15.15 -7.71 14.78
N LEU A 157 -13.81 -7.77 14.74
CA LEU A 157 -13.06 -8.86 15.35
C LEU A 157 -13.36 -8.95 16.86
N ARG A 158 -13.32 -7.83 17.60
CA ARG A 158 -13.59 -7.83 19.05
C ARG A 158 -15.02 -8.26 19.38
N LEU A 159 -16.00 -7.87 18.58
CA LEU A 159 -17.38 -8.30 18.74
C LEU A 159 -17.57 -9.82 18.51
N LYS A 160 -16.61 -10.44 17.81
CA LYS A 160 -16.51 -11.89 17.63
C LYS A 160 -15.49 -12.54 18.57
N GLU A 161 -15.08 -11.84 19.63
CA GLU A 161 -14.10 -12.29 20.63
C GLU A 161 -12.70 -12.63 20.04
N LEU A 162 -12.40 -12.10 18.85
CA LEU A 162 -11.11 -12.25 18.19
C LEU A 162 -10.20 -11.06 18.49
N ILE A 163 -8.92 -11.34 18.78
CA ILE A 163 -7.93 -10.30 19.08
C ILE A 163 -7.48 -9.64 17.77
N PRO A 164 -7.63 -8.31 17.58
CA PRO A 164 -7.14 -7.63 16.38
C PRO A 164 -5.63 -7.72 16.24
N PRO A 165 -5.09 -7.81 15.00
CA PRO A 165 -3.65 -7.95 14.74
C PRO A 165 -2.77 -6.91 15.43
N SER A 166 -3.16 -5.63 15.43
CA SER A 166 -2.39 -4.54 16.05
C SER A 166 -2.31 -4.61 17.58
N THR A 167 -3.10 -5.45 18.26
CA THR A 167 -3.09 -5.56 19.73
C THR A 167 -1.79 -6.19 20.24
N ASN A 168 -1.14 -7.04 19.45
CA ASN A 168 0.10 -7.75 19.82
C ASN A 168 1.37 -7.04 19.32
N SER A 169 1.26 -5.86 18.73
CA SER A 169 2.38 -5.10 18.16
C SER A 169 2.84 -3.91 19.02
N ARG A 170 2.44 -3.89 20.31
CA ARG A 170 2.87 -2.89 21.29
C ARG A 170 3.80 -3.50 22.32
#